data_8edd0ef7ba21f0baa23e7f37e1c300fa
#
_entry.id   8edd0ef7ba21f0baa23e7f37e1c300fa
#
_cell.length_a   1.000
_cell.length_b   1.000
_cell.length_c   1.000
_cell.angle_alpha   90.00
_cell.angle_beta   90.00
_cell.angle_gamma   90.00
#
_symmetry.space_group_name_H-M   'P 1'
#
loop_
_entity.id
_entity.type
_entity.pdbx_description
1 polymer ?
#
loop_
_entity_poly.entity_id
_entity_poly.type
_entity_poly.pdbx_seq_one_letter_code
_entity_poly.pdbx_strand_id
1 'polypeptide(L)'
;MSEIDTPFTNVTLQTFASEGDMALVNQQWEKLGAKYLERLKKNGLLSYEVAKIWNKDTKLMRFVIFRYKSADAYKNCQPIWSEIEKTVFKGAVIKVTAYRGITEEYWSIQ
;
A
#
# COMPACT_ATOMS: atom_id res chain seq x y z
N MET A 1 14.67 1.87 -20.01
CA MET A 1 14.81 2.24 -18.60
C MET A 1 14.43 3.68 -18.38
N SER A 2 13.82 3.97 -17.27
CA SER A 2 13.56 5.34 -16.84
C SER A 2 13.92 5.51 -15.39
N GLU A 3 14.44 6.67 -15.03
CA GLU A 3 14.79 7.04 -13.67
C GLU A 3 13.70 7.96 -13.11
N ILE A 4 13.29 7.70 -11.88
CA ILE A 4 12.32 8.55 -11.19
C ILE A 4 13.08 9.61 -10.39
N ASP A 5 12.67 10.86 -10.53
CA ASP A 5 13.26 11.98 -9.85
C ASP A 5 12.57 12.21 -8.50
N THR A 6 13.36 12.27 -7.42
CA THR A 6 12.93 12.50 -6.04
C THR A 6 11.73 11.65 -5.56
N PRO A 7 11.69 10.36 -5.84
CA PRO A 7 10.55 9.53 -5.42
C PRO A 7 10.60 9.22 -3.93
N PHE A 8 9.44 8.90 -3.40
CA PHE A 8 9.28 8.44 -2.02
C PHE A 8 8.65 7.05 -2.05
N THR A 9 9.25 6.10 -1.35
CA THR A 9 8.79 4.71 -1.34
C THR A 9 8.36 4.30 0.07
N ASN A 10 7.18 3.70 0.16
CA ASN A 10 6.67 3.12 1.39
C ASN A 10 6.46 1.62 1.17
N VAL A 11 7.02 0.80 2.04
CA VAL A 11 6.81 -0.64 2.06
C VAL A 11 6.05 -0.98 3.33
N THR A 12 4.89 -1.59 3.19
CA THR A 12 4.05 -2.00 4.31
C THR A 12 3.96 -3.51 4.35
N LEU A 13 4.31 -4.09 5.49
CA LEU A 13 4.15 -5.52 5.74
C LEU A 13 2.85 -5.71 6.50
N GLN A 14 1.97 -6.57 5.98
CA GLN A 14 0.67 -6.88 6.59
C GLN A 14 0.63 -8.33 7.01
N THR A 15 0.23 -8.58 8.27
CA THR A 15 0.00 -9.91 8.79
C THR A 15 -1.42 -9.96 9.33
N PHE A 16 -2.27 -10.78 8.71
CA PHE A 16 -3.65 -10.96 9.14
C PHE A 16 -3.73 -12.00 10.24
N ALA A 17 -4.66 -11.81 11.18
CA ALA A 17 -4.86 -12.75 12.27
C ALA A 17 -5.50 -14.06 11.79
N SER A 18 -6.27 -14.03 10.69
CA SER A 18 -6.96 -15.20 10.14
C SER A 18 -7.24 -15.02 8.66
N GLU A 19 -7.57 -16.11 7.99
CA GLU A 19 -8.03 -16.07 6.59
C GLU A 19 -9.31 -15.26 6.45
N GLY A 20 -10.18 -15.30 7.47
CA GLY A 20 -11.41 -14.50 7.49
C GLY A 20 -11.13 -13.00 7.52
N ASP A 21 -10.15 -12.57 8.30
CA ASP A 21 -9.73 -11.17 8.35
C ASP A 21 -9.21 -10.72 6.98
N MET A 22 -8.37 -11.53 6.36
CA MET A 22 -7.84 -11.23 5.03
C MET A 22 -8.96 -11.15 4.00
N ALA A 23 -9.88 -12.11 4.00
CA ALA A 23 -11.01 -12.13 3.08
C ALA A 23 -11.90 -10.90 3.24
N LEU A 24 -12.13 -10.47 4.48
CA LEU A 24 -12.92 -9.28 4.77
C LEU A 24 -12.29 -8.02 4.14
N VAL A 25 -10.99 -7.83 4.37
CA VAL A 25 -10.26 -6.70 3.79
C VAL A 25 -10.30 -6.75 2.27
N ASN A 26 -10.06 -7.91 1.68
CA ASN A 26 -10.08 -8.06 0.23
C ASN A 26 -11.46 -7.72 -0.37
N GLN A 27 -12.54 -8.13 0.27
CA GLN A 27 -13.89 -7.82 -0.17
C GLN A 27 -14.19 -6.33 -0.08
N GLN A 28 -13.79 -5.70 1.02
CA GLN A 28 -14.01 -4.27 1.22
C GLN A 28 -13.17 -3.44 0.23
N TRP A 29 -11.94 -3.87 -0.02
CA TRP A 29 -11.07 -3.22 -1.02
C TRP A 29 -11.63 -3.37 -2.44
N GLU A 30 -12.18 -4.52 -2.77
CA GLU A 30 -12.81 -4.74 -4.07
C GLU A 30 -13.94 -3.75 -4.32
N LYS A 31 -14.72 -3.43 -3.28
CA LYS A 31 -15.84 -2.49 -3.39
C LYS A 31 -15.40 -1.02 -3.42
N LEU A 32 -14.37 -0.66 -2.66
CA LEU A 32 -14.02 0.74 -2.40
C LEU A 32 -12.69 1.17 -3.00
N GLY A 33 -11.83 0.21 -3.39
CA GLY A 33 -10.44 0.47 -3.72
C GLY A 33 -10.24 1.40 -4.91
N ALA A 34 -11.01 1.21 -5.98
CA ALA A 34 -10.87 2.03 -7.19
C ALA A 34 -11.09 3.52 -6.90
N LYS A 35 -12.07 3.83 -6.06
CA LYS A 35 -12.38 5.20 -5.66
C LYS A 35 -11.24 5.80 -4.85
N TYR A 36 -10.67 5.03 -3.91
CA TYR A 36 -9.55 5.49 -3.11
C TYR A 36 -8.28 5.66 -3.94
N LEU A 37 -7.99 4.72 -4.84
CA LEU A 37 -6.82 4.82 -5.71
C LEU A 37 -6.87 6.06 -6.60
N GLU A 38 -8.05 6.42 -7.09
CA GLU A 38 -8.24 7.64 -7.87
C GLU A 38 -7.88 8.89 -7.06
N ARG A 39 -8.33 8.95 -5.81
CA ARG A 39 -8.03 10.05 -4.90
C ARG A 39 -6.53 10.10 -4.56
N LEU A 40 -5.93 8.95 -4.30
CA LEU A 40 -4.49 8.84 -4.00
C LEU A 40 -3.66 9.29 -5.20
N LYS A 41 -4.03 8.88 -6.40
CA LYS A 41 -3.37 9.29 -7.63
C LYS A 41 -3.37 10.80 -7.78
N LYS A 42 -4.51 11.45 -7.55
CA LYS A 42 -4.62 12.91 -7.61
C LYS A 42 -3.72 13.62 -6.60
N ASN A 43 -3.38 12.96 -5.51
CA ASN A 43 -2.53 13.50 -4.46
C ASN A 43 -1.08 13.03 -4.54
N GLY A 44 -0.68 12.39 -5.63
CA GLY A 44 0.70 12.11 -5.93
C GLY A 44 1.16 10.67 -5.77
N LEU A 45 0.25 9.72 -5.59
CA LEU A 45 0.60 8.29 -5.65
C LEU A 45 0.92 7.92 -7.09
N LEU A 46 2.10 7.34 -7.33
CA LEU A 46 2.55 6.93 -8.65
C LEU A 46 2.25 5.47 -8.94
N SER A 47 2.39 4.59 -7.95
CA SER A 47 2.16 3.17 -8.14
C SER A 47 1.78 2.49 -6.83
N TYR A 48 1.11 1.37 -6.97
CA TYR A 48 0.61 0.56 -5.87
C TYR A 48 0.76 -0.90 -6.28
N GLU A 49 1.40 -1.67 -5.42
CA GLU A 49 1.63 -3.09 -5.66
C GLU A 49 1.36 -3.88 -4.39
N VAL A 50 0.61 -4.96 -4.51
CA VAL A 50 0.39 -5.90 -3.41
C VAL A 50 1.00 -7.23 -3.83
N ALA A 51 1.87 -7.78 -2.98
CA ALA A 51 2.51 -9.05 -3.27
C ALA A 51 2.37 -9.99 -2.06
N LYS A 52 1.95 -11.20 -2.35
CA LYS A 52 1.89 -12.28 -1.38
C LYS A 52 3.32 -12.74 -1.08
N ILE A 53 3.65 -12.95 0.20
CA ILE A 53 4.97 -13.44 0.55
C ILE A 53 5.08 -14.90 0.12
N TRP A 54 6.09 -15.19 -0.70
CA TRP A 54 6.28 -16.47 -1.33
C TRP A 54 7.21 -17.41 -0.54
N ASN A 55 8.21 -16.82 0.10
CA ASN A 55 9.27 -17.61 0.76
C ASN A 55 9.05 -17.84 2.25
N LYS A 56 7.85 -17.67 2.75
CA LYS A 56 7.45 -17.99 4.11
C LYS A 56 6.28 -18.97 4.08
N ASP A 57 6.24 -19.88 5.04
CA ASP A 57 5.16 -20.85 5.16
C ASP A 57 3.95 -20.21 5.85
N THR A 58 3.36 -19.24 5.18
CA THR A 58 2.14 -18.59 5.67
C THR A 58 1.34 -18.00 4.52
N LYS A 59 0.03 -18.10 4.63
CA LYS A 59 -0.91 -17.48 3.68
C LYS A 59 -1.41 -16.12 4.17
N LEU A 60 -1.00 -15.71 5.39
CA LEU A 60 -1.58 -14.55 6.06
C LEU A 60 -0.69 -13.31 5.98
N MET A 61 0.44 -13.40 5.30
CA MET A 61 1.37 -12.28 5.16
C MET A 61 1.47 -11.82 3.71
N ARG A 62 1.47 -10.51 3.54
CA ARG A 62 1.74 -9.88 2.25
C ARG A 62 2.42 -8.54 2.46
N PHE A 63 3.04 -8.01 1.43
CA PHE A 63 3.59 -6.66 1.49
C PHE A 63 2.96 -5.80 0.42
N VAL A 64 2.91 -4.50 0.71
CA VAL A 64 2.34 -3.51 -0.20
C VAL A 64 3.40 -2.45 -0.43
N ILE A 65 3.64 -2.12 -1.68
CA ILE A 65 4.61 -1.09 -2.05
C ILE A 65 3.87 0.08 -2.67
N PHE A 66 4.08 1.26 -2.08
CA PHE A 66 3.53 2.51 -2.57
C PHE A 66 4.66 3.41 -3.00
N ARG A 67 4.57 3.96 -4.21
CA ARG A 67 5.54 4.96 -4.67
C ARG A 67 4.83 6.28 -4.89
N TYR A 68 5.38 7.32 -4.32
CA TYR A 68 4.84 8.68 -4.36
C TYR A 68 5.80 9.60 -5.10
N LYS A 69 5.28 10.69 -5.64
CA LYS A 69 6.09 11.71 -6.32
C LYS A 69 7.12 12.35 -5.39
N SER A 70 6.79 12.45 -4.09
CA SER A 70 7.61 13.16 -3.11
C SER A 70 7.14 12.82 -1.69
N ALA A 71 7.90 13.24 -0.70
CA ALA A 71 7.49 13.16 0.70
C ALA A 71 6.22 13.98 0.96
N ASP A 72 6.05 15.11 0.28
CA ASP A 72 4.84 15.93 0.40
C ASP A 72 3.62 15.20 -0.15
N ALA A 73 3.77 14.49 -1.27
CA ALA A 73 2.70 13.66 -1.81
C ALA A 73 2.30 12.57 -0.83
N TYR A 74 3.26 11.93 -0.19
CA TYR A 74 3.00 10.96 0.88
C TYR A 74 2.15 11.60 2.00
N LYS A 75 2.54 12.78 2.48
CA LYS A 75 1.80 13.50 3.53
C LYS A 75 0.39 13.84 3.09
N ASN A 76 0.21 14.27 1.85
CA ASN A 76 -1.09 14.62 1.30
C ASN A 76 -2.01 13.40 1.16
N CYS A 77 -1.46 12.21 1.03
CA CYS A 77 -2.23 10.98 0.96
C CYS A 77 -2.64 10.43 2.33
N GLN A 78 -2.04 10.90 3.42
CA GLN A 78 -2.32 10.36 4.76
C GLN A 78 -3.79 10.44 5.18
N PRO A 79 -4.53 11.54 4.97
CA PRO A 79 -5.95 11.57 5.30
C PRO A 79 -6.76 10.51 4.56
N ILE A 80 -6.38 10.20 3.32
CA ILE A 80 -7.04 9.18 2.50
C ILE A 80 -6.76 7.79 3.08
N TRP A 81 -5.51 7.51 3.46
CA TRP A 81 -5.16 6.24 4.12
C TRP A 81 -5.86 6.07 5.45
N SER A 82 -6.07 7.15 6.21
CA SER A 82 -6.84 7.10 7.44
C SER A 82 -8.30 6.70 7.19
N GLU A 83 -8.90 7.21 6.12
CA GLU A 83 -10.23 6.78 5.71
C GLU A 83 -10.27 5.31 5.32
N ILE A 84 -9.26 4.84 4.58
CA ILE A 84 -9.15 3.45 4.16
C ILE A 84 -9.09 2.53 5.39
N GLU A 85 -8.31 2.91 6.40
CA GLU A 85 -8.23 2.15 7.66
C GLU A 85 -9.59 2.03 8.34
N LYS A 86 -10.38 3.10 8.32
CA LYS A 86 -11.69 3.13 8.97
C LYS A 86 -12.78 2.41 8.18
N THR A 87 -12.58 2.16 6.90
CA THR A 87 -13.58 1.55 6.02
C THR A 87 -13.14 0.17 5.53
N VAL A 88 -12.04 0.09 4.80
CA VAL A 88 -11.56 -1.16 4.21
C VAL A 88 -11.08 -2.14 5.28
N PHE A 89 -10.38 -1.64 6.28
CA PHE A 89 -9.84 -2.49 7.37
C PHE A 89 -10.78 -2.64 8.55
N LYS A 90 -11.97 -2.06 8.49
CA LYS A 90 -12.94 -2.12 9.57
C LYS A 90 -13.33 -3.56 9.87
N GLY A 91 -13.22 -3.97 11.12
CA GLY A 91 -13.59 -5.29 11.58
C GLY A 91 -12.53 -6.36 11.40
N ALA A 92 -11.43 -6.06 10.72
CA ALA A 92 -10.35 -7.02 10.51
C ALA A 92 -9.26 -6.84 11.56
N VAL A 93 -8.67 -7.95 12.01
CA VAL A 93 -7.51 -7.93 12.90
C VAL A 93 -6.25 -8.13 12.05
N ILE A 94 -5.42 -7.11 12.03
CA ILE A 94 -4.24 -7.06 11.19
C ILE A 94 -3.08 -6.36 11.93
N LYS A 95 -1.88 -6.91 11.78
CA LYS A 95 -0.66 -6.28 12.24
C LYS A 95 0.01 -5.62 11.02
N VAL A 96 0.33 -4.34 11.14
CA VAL A 96 0.94 -3.57 10.05
C VAL A 96 2.27 -3.01 10.50
N THR A 97 3.30 -3.24 9.70
CA THR A 97 4.63 -2.63 9.90
C THR A 97 5.00 -1.91 8.61
N ALA A 98 5.30 -0.62 8.71
CA ALA A 98 5.58 0.20 7.54
C ALA A 98 6.97 0.80 7.63
N TYR A 99 7.68 0.82 6.50
CA TYR A 99 8.97 1.46 6.33
C TYR A 99 8.84 2.49 5.22
N ARG A 100 9.33 3.69 5.47
CA ARG A 100 9.22 4.81 4.54
C ARG A 100 10.58 5.36 4.25
N GLY A 101 10.86 5.61 2.98
CA GLY A 101 12.17 6.08 2.58
C GLY A 101 12.16 6.98 1.37
N ILE A 102 13.20 7.79 1.28
CA ILE A 102 13.48 8.56 0.07
C ILE A 102 14.17 7.60 -0.89
N THR A 103 13.64 7.48 -2.09
CA THR A 103 14.24 6.60 -3.09
C THR A 103 15.56 7.20 -3.58
N GLU A 104 16.62 6.44 -3.43
CA GLU A 104 17.94 6.88 -3.87
C GLU A 104 18.18 6.54 -5.33
N GLU A 105 17.65 5.40 -5.78
CA GLU A 105 17.86 4.93 -7.14
C GLU A 105 16.67 4.10 -7.58
N TYR A 106 16.19 4.35 -8.80
CA TYR A 106 15.11 3.58 -9.41
C TYR A 106 15.32 3.51 -10.92
N TRP A 107 15.33 2.32 -11.46
CA TRP A 107 15.44 2.07 -12.89
C TRP A 107 14.29 1.16 -13.35
N SER A 108 13.52 1.62 -14.31
CA SER A 108 12.53 0.80 -14.98
C SER A 108 13.24 0.07 -16.13
N ILE A 109 13.37 -1.25 -15.98
CA ILE A 109 14.05 -2.10 -16.97
C ILE A 109 13.02 -2.69 -17.91
N GLN A 110 13.17 -2.43 -19.19
CA GLN A 110 12.22 -2.86 -20.21
C GLN A 110 12.89 -3.75 -21.25
#